data_d93cfe3b63c97d0f46057218d953ba90
#
_entry.id   d93cfe3b63c97d0f46057218d953ba90
#
_cell.length_a   1.000
_cell.length_b   1.000
_cell.length_c   1.000
_cell.angle_alpha   90.00
_cell.angle_beta   90.00
_cell.angle_gamma   90.00
#
_symmetry.space_group_name_H-M   'P 1'
#
loop_
_entity.id
_entity.type
_entity.pdbx_description
1 polymer ?
#
loop_
_entity_poly.entity_id
_entity_poly.type
_entity_poly.pdbx_seq_one_letter_code
_entity_poly.pdbx_strand_id
1 'polypeptide(L)'
;MDKFLENLPTLVDEIKTLKDTIITNIVLIGQTPAPTFKEKRRGIVFMERMAEFGVDEVTTDGYRNPIGIIRGTSSEKPPIFVVAHLDTFFDKDIVHNYTVNENTITGPGILDNSLGVGVLLSLPIIFEKLGLTFESDIVLAGTIQSLGKGNLRGIRHLLKTWSTPIRGCVCIEGVELGRLNYFSDGMIRGEISCSISEEKGIMHK
;
A
#
# COMPACT_ATOMS: atom_id res chain seq x y z
N MET A 1 21.49 -17.75 1.75
CA MET A 1 20.20 -17.88 1.05
C MET A 1 19.58 -19.25 1.31
N ASP A 2 20.34 -20.32 1.23
CA ASP A 2 19.83 -21.68 1.37
C ASP A 2 19.23 -21.98 2.76
N LYS A 3 19.88 -21.56 3.85
CA LYS A 3 19.34 -21.71 5.22
C LYS A 3 17.99 -20.97 5.44
N PHE A 4 17.75 -19.86 4.75
CA PHE A 4 16.49 -19.14 4.84
C PHE A 4 15.38 -19.92 4.14
N LEU A 5 15.66 -20.49 2.96
CA LEU A 5 14.70 -21.29 2.21
C LEU A 5 14.37 -22.62 2.92
N GLU A 6 15.34 -23.24 3.57
CA GLU A 6 15.14 -24.44 4.38
C GLU A 6 14.21 -24.19 5.58
N ASN A 7 14.23 -22.99 6.13
CA ASN A 7 13.39 -22.59 7.27
C ASN A 7 12.02 -21.99 6.91
N LEU A 8 11.71 -21.84 5.63
CA LEU A 8 10.45 -21.25 5.16
C LEU A 8 9.18 -21.80 5.85
N PRO A 9 9.00 -23.13 6.04
CA PRO A 9 7.82 -23.65 6.73
C PRO A 9 7.68 -23.11 8.16
N THR A 10 8.79 -23.07 8.91
CA THR A 10 8.80 -22.51 10.28
C THR A 10 8.47 -21.01 10.28
N LEU A 11 9.02 -20.23 9.33
CA LEU A 11 8.72 -18.81 9.21
C LEU A 11 7.23 -18.57 8.91
N VAL A 12 6.62 -19.39 8.07
CA VAL A 12 5.18 -19.32 7.78
C VAL A 12 4.35 -19.58 9.04
N ASP A 13 4.72 -20.56 9.85
CA ASP A 13 3.99 -20.87 11.09
C ASP A 13 4.15 -19.75 12.13
N GLU A 14 5.32 -19.14 12.24
CA GLU A 14 5.52 -17.97 13.08
C GLU A 14 4.65 -16.78 12.62
N ILE A 15 4.55 -16.51 11.31
CA ILE A 15 3.69 -15.44 10.78
C ILE A 15 2.20 -15.74 11.07
N LYS A 16 1.76 -16.99 11.04
CA LYS A 16 0.37 -17.37 11.40
C LYS A 16 0.01 -16.92 12.81
N THR A 17 0.95 -16.87 13.74
CA THR A 17 0.70 -16.37 15.08
C THR A 17 0.31 -14.89 15.14
N LEU A 18 0.63 -14.12 14.10
CA LEU A 18 0.31 -12.70 13.93
C LEU A 18 -1.00 -12.46 13.16
N LYS A 19 -1.75 -13.54 12.81
CA LYS A 19 -2.97 -13.45 11.98
C LYS A 19 -3.92 -12.36 12.46
N ASP A 20 -4.23 -12.32 13.75
CA ASP A 20 -5.21 -11.38 14.29
C ASP A 20 -4.73 -9.93 14.20
N THR A 21 -3.44 -9.69 14.40
CA THR A 21 -2.84 -8.36 14.25
C THR A 21 -2.86 -7.91 12.78
N ILE A 22 -2.55 -8.81 11.85
CA ILE A 22 -2.60 -8.54 10.40
C ILE A 22 -4.04 -8.20 10.00
N ILE A 23 -5.02 -9.00 10.41
CA ILE A 23 -6.45 -8.75 10.17
C ILE A 23 -6.88 -7.41 10.75
N THR A 24 -6.46 -7.11 11.98
CA THR A 24 -6.76 -5.83 12.63
C THR A 24 -6.24 -4.65 11.81
N ASN A 25 -5.01 -4.72 11.30
CA ASN A 25 -4.44 -3.68 10.44
C ASN A 25 -5.24 -3.50 9.13
N ILE A 26 -5.65 -4.61 8.50
CA ILE A 26 -6.48 -4.58 7.28
C ILE A 26 -7.82 -3.90 7.56
N VAL A 27 -8.51 -4.28 8.64
CA VAL A 27 -9.81 -3.72 9.03
C VAL A 27 -9.68 -2.25 9.40
N LEU A 28 -8.68 -1.88 10.20
CA LEU A 28 -8.42 -0.50 10.60
C LEU A 28 -8.25 0.43 9.39
N ILE A 29 -7.43 0.01 8.45
CA ILE A 29 -7.22 0.76 7.21
C ILE A 29 -8.48 0.78 6.37
N GLY A 30 -9.14 -0.35 6.19
CA GLY A 30 -10.32 -0.48 5.35
C GLY A 30 -11.51 0.36 5.84
N GLN A 31 -11.70 0.43 7.15
CA GLN A 31 -12.74 1.26 7.78
C GLN A 31 -12.43 2.76 7.78
N THR A 32 -11.23 3.16 7.35
CA THR A 32 -10.85 4.57 7.21
C THR A 32 -11.05 5.00 5.75
N PRO A 33 -12.11 5.74 5.39
CA PRO A 33 -12.37 6.15 4.02
C PRO A 33 -11.22 6.96 3.42
N ALA A 34 -10.85 6.64 2.19
CA ALA A 34 -9.77 7.33 1.48
C ALA A 34 -10.02 7.39 -0.03
N PRO A 35 -11.09 8.05 -0.52
CA PRO A 35 -11.23 8.24 -1.95
C PRO A 35 -10.04 9.03 -2.50
N THR A 36 -9.64 8.75 -3.73
CA THR A 36 -8.52 9.43 -4.39
C THR A 36 -8.63 10.95 -4.22
N PHE A 37 -7.55 11.60 -3.81
CA PHE A 37 -7.41 13.01 -3.38
C PHE A 37 -7.91 13.33 -1.97
N LYS A 38 -8.42 12.36 -1.18
CA LYS A 38 -8.92 12.56 0.18
C LYS A 38 -8.31 11.57 1.19
N GLU A 39 -7.07 11.14 0.97
CA GLU A 39 -6.38 10.07 1.71
C GLU A 39 -5.83 10.51 3.07
N LYS A 40 -5.89 11.81 3.39
CA LYS A 40 -5.22 12.40 4.57
C LYS A 40 -5.46 11.62 5.87
N ARG A 41 -6.73 11.24 6.15
CA ARG A 41 -7.07 10.53 7.39
C ARG A 41 -6.43 9.14 7.43
N ARG A 42 -6.49 8.40 6.33
CA ARG A 42 -5.87 7.07 6.23
C ARG A 42 -4.34 7.16 6.34
N GLY A 43 -3.74 8.22 5.79
CA GLY A 43 -2.32 8.50 5.95
C GLY A 43 -1.91 8.75 7.41
N ILE A 44 -2.74 9.45 8.20
CA ILE A 44 -2.50 9.64 9.64
C ILE A 44 -2.55 8.30 10.36
N VAL A 45 -3.60 7.50 10.13
CA VAL A 45 -3.74 6.14 10.73
C VAL A 45 -2.55 5.26 10.37
N PHE A 46 -2.07 5.35 9.12
CA PHE A 46 -0.86 4.64 8.68
C PHE A 46 0.36 5.02 9.53
N MET A 47 0.62 6.32 9.72
CA MET A 47 1.76 6.80 10.50
C MET A 47 1.65 6.42 11.98
N GLU A 48 0.47 6.59 12.58
CA GLU A 48 0.20 6.22 13.97
C GLU A 48 0.51 4.73 14.18
N ARG A 49 0.05 3.87 13.25
CA ARG A 49 0.28 2.43 13.36
C ARG A 49 1.73 2.04 13.15
N MET A 50 2.48 2.70 12.27
CA MET A 50 3.93 2.52 12.12
C MET A 50 4.67 2.89 13.41
N ALA A 51 4.29 4.01 14.03
CA ALA A 51 4.89 4.44 15.31
C ALA A 51 4.58 3.47 16.45
N GLU A 52 3.36 2.93 16.53
CA GLU A 52 2.98 1.88 17.51
C GLU A 52 3.83 0.62 17.38
N PHE A 53 4.22 0.27 16.16
CA PHE A 53 5.08 -0.89 15.88
C PHE A 53 6.58 -0.58 15.95
N GLY A 54 6.95 0.56 16.53
CA GLY A 54 8.34 0.88 16.83
C GLY A 54 9.20 1.13 15.58
N VAL A 55 8.60 1.59 14.48
CA VAL A 55 9.36 1.99 13.29
C VAL A 55 10.26 3.18 13.64
N ASP A 56 11.56 3.11 13.30
CA ASP A 56 12.59 4.05 13.76
C ASP A 56 12.30 5.50 13.38
N GLU A 57 11.76 5.72 12.20
CA GLU A 57 11.44 7.05 11.70
C GLU A 57 10.10 7.01 10.95
N VAL A 58 9.15 7.88 11.37
CA VAL A 58 7.84 8.01 10.73
C VAL A 58 7.65 9.46 10.30
N THR A 59 7.44 9.68 9.00
CA THR A 59 7.35 11.01 8.40
C THR A 59 6.46 11.03 7.16
N THR A 60 6.43 12.15 6.46
CA THR A 60 5.83 12.27 5.13
C THR A 60 6.81 12.88 4.15
N ASP A 61 6.74 12.51 2.87
CA ASP A 61 7.44 13.25 1.82
C ASP A 61 6.76 14.59 1.51
N GLY A 62 7.37 15.38 0.60
CA GLY A 62 6.84 16.67 0.15
C GLY A 62 5.47 16.60 -0.54
N TYR A 63 5.00 15.40 -0.92
CA TYR A 63 3.70 15.15 -1.53
C TYR A 63 2.67 14.58 -0.53
N ARG A 64 3.09 14.39 0.73
CA ARG A 64 2.30 13.81 1.84
C ARG A 64 2.05 12.30 1.73
N ASN A 65 2.89 11.57 1.01
CA ASN A 65 2.94 10.13 1.19
C ASN A 65 3.46 9.83 2.60
N PRO A 66 2.74 9.09 3.46
CA PRO A 66 3.28 8.66 4.74
C PRO A 66 4.38 7.61 4.53
N ILE A 67 5.45 7.75 5.29
CA ILE A 67 6.66 6.95 5.18
C ILE A 67 7.11 6.49 6.57
N GLY A 68 7.41 5.20 6.67
CA GLY A 68 8.12 4.62 7.81
C GLY A 68 9.49 4.09 7.35
N ILE A 69 10.54 4.32 8.12
CA ILE A 69 11.89 3.82 7.80
C ILE A 69 12.35 2.89 8.91
N ILE A 70 12.64 1.66 8.56
CA ILE A 70 13.33 0.68 9.40
C ILE A 70 14.81 0.74 9.02
N ARG A 71 15.65 1.10 9.97
CA ARG A 71 17.08 1.30 9.71
C ARG A 71 17.81 -0.01 9.48
N GLY A 72 18.60 -0.04 8.42
CA GLY A 72 19.54 -1.12 8.13
C GLY A 72 20.84 -0.97 8.93
N THR A 73 21.66 -2.01 8.86
CA THR A 73 22.99 -2.03 9.53
C THR A 73 24.06 -1.28 8.75
N SER A 74 23.80 -0.85 7.52
CA SER A 74 24.74 -0.14 6.66
C SER A 74 24.10 1.07 5.99
N SER A 75 24.54 2.27 6.34
CA SER A 75 24.11 3.53 5.72
C SER A 75 24.61 3.71 4.28
N GLU A 76 25.56 2.91 3.82
CA GLU A 76 26.11 2.99 2.46
C GLU A 76 25.27 2.22 1.44
N LYS A 77 24.40 1.30 1.89
CA LYS A 77 23.59 0.49 0.99
C LYS A 77 22.31 1.23 0.59
N PRO A 78 22.00 1.26 -0.71
CA PRO A 78 20.75 1.86 -1.18
C PRO A 78 19.53 1.19 -0.52
N PRO A 79 18.49 1.97 -0.15
CA PRO A 79 17.29 1.44 0.50
C PRO A 79 16.47 0.54 -0.43
N ILE A 80 15.67 -0.33 0.20
CA ILE A 80 14.62 -1.10 -0.46
C ILE A 80 13.28 -0.47 -0.09
N PHE A 81 12.46 -0.20 -1.09
CA PHE A 81 11.12 0.31 -0.90
C PHE A 81 10.11 -0.81 -0.88
N VAL A 82 9.19 -0.74 0.06
CA VAL A 82 7.97 -1.56 0.06
C VAL A 82 6.79 -0.59 0.15
N VAL A 83 5.94 -0.62 -0.86
CA VAL A 83 4.89 0.38 -1.03
C VAL A 83 3.52 -0.25 -1.23
N ALA A 84 2.47 0.43 -0.78
CA ALA A 84 1.08 0.13 -1.10
C ALA A 84 0.30 1.44 -1.26
N HIS A 85 -0.67 1.49 -2.19
CA HIS A 85 -1.46 2.71 -2.34
C HIS A 85 -2.59 2.79 -1.32
N LEU A 86 -2.81 4.00 -0.80
CA LEU A 86 -3.81 4.26 0.25
C LEU A 86 -5.20 4.54 -0.29
N ASP A 87 -5.30 5.08 -1.50
CA ASP A 87 -6.57 5.50 -2.06
C ASP A 87 -7.43 4.33 -2.55
N THR A 88 -8.74 4.56 -2.54
CA THR A 88 -9.76 3.62 -3.04
C THR A 88 -10.73 4.33 -3.98
N PHE A 89 -11.47 3.55 -4.77
CA PHE A 89 -12.58 4.07 -5.59
C PHE A 89 -13.83 4.40 -4.78
N PHE A 90 -13.92 3.95 -3.54
CA PHE A 90 -15.12 4.10 -2.72
C PHE A 90 -15.17 5.47 -2.05
N ASP A 91 -16.30 6.17 -2.20
CA ASP A 91 -16.50 7.47 -1.55
C ASP A 91 -16.65 7.30 -0.02
N LYS A 92 -16.39 8.40 0.69
CA LYS A 92 -16.58 8.51 2.14
C LYS A 92 -18.04 8.34 2.59
N ASP A 93 -18.98 8.56 1.68
CA ASP A 93 -20.42 8.56 1.97
C ASP A 93 -21.04 7.15 1.94
N ILE A 94 -20.28 6.13 1.53
CA ILE A 94 -20.71 4.74 1.69
C ILE A 94 -20.34 4.21 3.07
N VAL A 95 -21.02 3.14 3.47
CA VAL A 95 -20.70 2.45 4.75
C VAL A 95 -19.41 1.65 4.59
N HIS A 96 -18.38 2.01 5.33
CA HIS A 96 -17.07 1.34 5.33
C HIS A 96 -16.98 0.25 6.42
N ASN A 97 -18.05 -0.53 6.61
CA ASN A 97 -18.01 -1.65 7.55
C ASN A 97 -17.32 -2.86 6.94
N TYR A 98 -16.49 -3.50 7.76
CA TYR A 98 -15.83 -4.74 7.43
C TYR A 98 -16.41 -5.87 8.26
N THR A 99 -16.63 -7.02 7.62
CA THR A 99 -17.05 -8.25 8.27
C THR A 99 -15.92 -9.25 8.18
N VAL A 100 -15.51 -9.75 9.34
CA VAL A 100 -14.48 -10.78 9.46
C VAL A 100 -15.14 -12.07 9.87
N ASN A 101 -15.00 -13.11 9.06
CA ASN A 101 -15.39 -14.47 9.36
C ASN A 101 -14.13 -15.35 9.47
N GLU A 102 -14.30 -16.60 9.78
CA GLU A 102 -13.18 -17.55 9.96
C GLU A 102 -12.22 -17.59 8.76
N ASN A 103 -12.75 -17.54 7.53
CA ASN A 103 -11.98 -17.70 6.28
C ASN A 103 -12.12 -16.53 5.31
N THR A 104 -12.85 -15.49 5.67
CA THR A 104 -13.12 -14.37 4.75
C THR A 104 -13.14 -13.04 5.47
N ILE A 105 -12.67 -12.01 4.78
CA ILE A 105 -12.85 -10.61 5.15
C ILE A 105 -13.58 -9.93 3.98
N THR A 106 -14.69 -9.26 4.27
CA THR A 106 -15.46 -8.51 3.27
C THR A 106 -15.60 -7.07 3.68
N GLY A 107 -15.48 -6.17 2.70
CA GLY A 107 -15.61 -4.72 2.92
C GLY A 107 -15.23 -3.93 1.68
N PRO A 108 -15.64 -2.65 1.58
CA PRO A 108 -15.31 -1.79 0.45
C PRO A 108 -13.80 -1.59 0.31
N GLY A 109 -13.24 -1.84 -0.88
CA GLY A 109 -11.82 -1.63 -1.15
C GLY A 109 -10.88 -2.58 -0.41
N ILE A 110 -11.37 -3.77 0.03
CA ILE A 110 -10.51 -4.77 0.70
C ILE A 110 -9.37 -5.23 -0.22
N LEU A 111 -9.66 -5.60 -1.46
CA LEU A 111 -8.66 -6.07 -2.41
C LEU A 111 -7.88 -4.93 -3.08
N ASP A 112 -8.45 -3.72 -3.17
CA ASP A 112 -7.86 -2.56 -3.83
C ASP A 112 -7.98 -1.30 -2.92
N ASN A 113 -7.05 -1.03 -1.99
CA ASN A 113 -5.89 -1.90 -1.66
C ASN A 113 -5.71 -1.98 -0.13
N SER A 114 -6.83 -2.10 0.64
CA SER A 114 -6.75 -2.15 2.11
C SER A 114 -6.00 -3.39 2.61
N LEU A 115 -6.07 -4.49 1.86
CA LEU A 115 -5.30 -5.71 2.15
C LEU A 115 -3.80 -5.44 2.01
N GLY A 116 -3.36 -4.88 0.89
CA GLY A 116 -1.94 -4.56 0.67
C GLY A 116 -1.39 -3.57 1.70
N VAL A 117 -2.16 -2.54 2.06
CA VAL A 117 -1.77 -1.57 3.11
C VAL A 117 -1.71 -2.23 4.48
N GLY A 118 -2.68 -3.09 4.83
CA GLY A 118 -2.69 -3.80 6.10
C GLY A 118 -1.51 -4.77 6.25
N VAL A 119 -1.14 -5.44 5.16
CA VAL A 119 0.08 -6.27 5.11
C VAL A 119 1.33 -5.42 5.27
N LEU A 120 1.44 -4.29 4.54
CA LEU A 120 2.55 -3.36 4.65
C LEU A 120 2.74 -2.88 6.10
N LEU A 121 1.66 -2.48 6.76
CA LEU A 121 1.65 -2.08 8.18
C LEU A 121 2.10 -3.19 9.13
N SER A 122 1.95 -4.44 8.74
CA SER A 122 2.31 -5.59 9.57
C SER A 122 3.76 -6.02 9.40
N LEU A 123 4.47 -5.51 8.40
CA LEU A 123 5.86 -5.90 8.16
C LEU A 123 6.80 -5.65 9.34
N PRO A 124 6.72 -4.50 10.07
CA PRO A 124 7.62 -4.26 11.20
C PRO A 124 7.52 -5.38 12.26
N ILE A 125 6.31 -5.74 12.68
CA ILE A 125 6.12 -6.81 13.68
C ILE A 125 6.46 -8.20 13.14
N ILE A 126 6.28 -8.43 11.83
CA ILE A 126 6.71 -9.68 11.17
C ILE A 126 8.23 -9.77 11.21
N PHE A 127 8.95 -8.68 10.87
CA PHE A 127 10.41 -8.66 10.90
C PHE A 127 10.96 -8.86 12.30
N GLU A 128 10.36 -8.20 13.29
CA GLU A 128 10.70 -8.39 14.72
C GLU A 128 10.48 -9.85 15.15
N LYS A 129 9.28 -10.38 14.88
CA LYS A 129 8.91 -11.77 15.24
C LYS A 129 9.86 -12.81 14.65
N LEU A 130 10.30 -12.59 13.42
CA LEU A 130 11.21 -13.49 12.71
C LEU A 130 12.69 -13.19 13.01
N GLY A 131 13.01 -12.20 13.85
CA GLY A 131 14.39 -11.79 14.15
C GLY A 131 15.15 -11.34 12.91
N LEU A 132 14.47 -10.74 11.92
CA LEU A 132 15.10 -10.31 10.67
C LEU A 132 15.79 -8.96 10.84
N THR A 133 17.03 -8.91 10.43
CA THR A 133 17.80 -7.67 10.30
C THR A 133 18.21 -7.48 8.84
N PHE A 134 18.26 -6.24 8.41
CA PHE A 134 18.56 -5.88 7.02
C PHE A 134 19.86 -5.07 6.96
N GLU A 135 20.59 -5.22 5.89
CA GLU A 135 21.76 -4.38 5.64
C GLU A 135 21.33 -2.99 5.11
N SER A 136 20.35 -2.96 4.23
CA SER A 136 19.76 -1.73 3.67
C SER A 136 18.61 -1.24 4.53
N ASP A 137 18.38 0.07 4.55
CA ASP A 137 17.13 0.63 5.09
C ASP A 137 15.93 0.06 4.33
N ILE A 138 14.86 -0.26 5.06
CA ILE A 138 13.57 -0.62 4.48
C ILE A 138 12.64 0.57 4.61
N VAL A 139 12.23 1.11 3.48
CA VAL A 139 11.30 2.24 3.39
C VAL A 139 9.90 1.74 3.11
N LEU A 140 9.02 1.85 4.09
CA LEU A 140 7.62 1.47 4.01
C LEU A 140 6.78 2.70 3.67
N ALA A 141 6.15 2.75 2.50
CA ALA A 141 5.43 3.94 2.08
C ALA A 141 3.98 3.65 1.66
N GLY A 142 3.06 4.41 2.27
CA GLY A 142 1.68 4.50 1.80
C GLY A 142 1.57 5.57 0.71
N THR A 143 1.32 5.18 -0.53
CA THR A 143 1.26 6.17 -1.64
C THR A 143 -0.16 6.69 -1.84
N ILE A 144 -0.28 7.98 -2.17
CA ILE A 144 -1.56 8.64 -2.40
C ILE A 144 -1.80 8.91 -3.89
N GLN A 145 -3.04 9.16 -4.27
CA GLN A 145 -3.42 9.55 -5.64
C GLN A 145 -2.92 8.54 -6.69
N SER A 146 -3.14 7.27 -6.46
CA SER A 146 -2.74 6.19 -7.38
C SER A 146 -3.79 5.93 -8.44
N LEU A 147 -5.08 5.97 -8.06
CA LEU A 147 -6.19 5.56 -8.89
C LEU A 147 -6.74 6.68 -9.77
N GLY A 148 -7.39 6.30 -10.86
CA GLY A 148 -8.13 7.21 -11.74
C GLY A 148 -7.34 8.44 -12.17
N LYS A 149 -7.89 9.63 -11.90
CA LYS A 149 -7.24 10.93 -12.21
C LYS A 149 -6.01 11.22 -11.34
N GLY A 150 -5.77 10.44 -10.30
CA GLY A 150 -4.55 10.47 -9.50
C GLY A 150 -3.32 10.06 -10.32
N ASN A 151 -3.48 9.05 -11.18
CA ASN A 151 -2.46 8.62 -12.15
C ASN A 151 -1.09 8.36 -11.51
N LEU A 152 -1.06 7.64 -10.40
CA LEU A 152 0.15 7.24 -9.67
C LEU A 152 1.01 8.44 -9.21
N ARG A 153 0.40 9.61 -8.94
CA ARG A 153 1.16 10.84 -8.59
C ARG A 153 2.01 10.65 -7.34
N GLY A 154 1.47 9.99 -6.31
CA GLY A 154 2.19 9.77 -5.06
C GLY A 154 3.50 9.03 -5.27
N ILE A 155 3.45 7.84 -5.86
CA ILE A 155 4.65 7.02 -6.10
C ILE A 155 5.61 7.70 -7.10
N ARG A 156 5.11 8.36 -8.14
CA ARG A 156 5.95 9.12 -9.09
C ARG A 156 6.70 10.24 -8.39
N HIS A 157 6.05 10.95 -7.46
CA HIS A 157 6.69 11.99 -6.68
C HIS A 157 7.77 11.39 -5.78
N LEU A 158 7.42 10.37 -4.99
CA LEU A 158 8.34 9.71 -4.08
C LEU A 158 9.63 9.25 -4.79
N LEU A 159 9.49 8.53 -5.92
CA LEU A 159 10.64 8.04 -6.68
C LEU A 159 11.46 9.16 -7.32
N LYS A 160 10.81 10.26 -7.74
CA LYS A 160 11.50 11.40 -8.38
C LYS A 160 12.29 12.25 -7.39
N THR A 161 11.77 12.38 -6.15
CA THR A 161 12.35 13.31 -5.15
C THR A 161 13.25 12.61 -4.14
N TRP A 162 13.31 11.30 -4.14
CA TRP A 162 14.23 10.56 -3.29
C TRP A 162 15.67 10.84 -3.71
N SER A 163 16.49 11.29 -2.75
CA SER A 163 17.79 11.89 -3.01
C SER A 163 18.91 10.90 -3.31
N THR A 164 18.71 9.61 -2.98
CA THR A 164 19.73 8.57 -3.14
C THR A 164 19.26 7.48 -4.10
N PRO A 165 20.16 6.71 -4.71
CA PRO A 165 19.77 5.53 -5.47
C PRO A 165 18.92 4.58 -4.64
N ILE A 166 17.95 3.94 -5.27
CA ILE A 166 17.06 2.92 -4.67
C ILE A 166 17.51 1.56 -5.19
N ARG A 167 17.69 0.57 -4.29
CA ARG A 167 18.08 -0.79 -4.67
C ARG A 167 16.98 -1.55 -5.38
N GLY A 168 15.74 -1.34 -4.98
CA GLY A 168 14.56 -1.98 -5.55
C GLY A 168 13.29 -1.52 -4.86
N CYS A 169 12.16 -1.83 -5.49
CA CYS A 169 10.85 -1.51 -4.95
C CYS A 169 9.92 -2.72 -5.08
N VAL A 170 9.22 -3.05 -4.01
CA VAL A 170 8.15 -4.05 -3.98
C VAL A 170 6.83 -3.30 -3.78
N CYS A 171 5.88 -3.48 -4.71
CA CYS A 171 4.53 -2.95 -4.57
C CYS A 171 3.61 -4.07 -4.07
N ILE A 172 2.92 -3.83 -2.95
CA ILE A 172 1.98 -4.79 -2.38
C ILE A 172 0.58 -4.44 -2.86
N GLU A 173 -0.04 -5.40 -3.53
CA GLU A 173 -1.40 -5.33 -4.05
C GLU A 173 -2.24 -6.49 -3.54
N GLY A 174 -3.54 -6.28 -3.35
CA GLY A 174 -4.44 -7.29 -2.81
C GLY A 174 -5.32 -8.00 -3.83
N VAL A 175 -5.23 -7.66 -5.11
CA VAL A 175 -6.18 -8.11 -6.13
C VAL A 175 -6.08 -9.62 -6.40
N GLU A 176 -4.87 -10.18 -6.35
CA GLU A 176 -4.64 -11.61 -6.60
C GLU A 176 -3.54 -12.13 -5.66
N LEU A 177 -3.94 -12.95 -4.68
CA LEU A 177 -3.03 -13.53 -3.72
C LEU A 177 -2.13 -14.59 -4.36
N GLY A 178 -0.85 -14.62 -3.93
CA GLY A 178 0.12 -15.59 -4.41
C GLY A 178 0.74 -15.25 -5.78
N ARG A 179 0.39 -14.13 -6.37
CA ARG A 179 0.95 -13.67 -7.64
C ARG A 179 2.13 -12.71 -7.42
N LEU A 180 3.22 -12.97 -8.11
CA LEU A 180 4.36 -12.08 -8.22
C LEU A 180 4.48 -11.55 -9.66
N ASN A 181 4.26 -10.24 -9.83
CA ASN A 181 4.44 -9.56 -11.11
C ASN A 181 5.79 -8.84 -11.14
N TYR A 182 6.59 -9.13 -12.13
CA TYR A 182 7.87 -8.47 -12.41
C TYR A 182 7.88 -7.77 -13.78
N PHE A 183 6.73 -7.75 -14.45
CA PHE A 183 6.52 -7.08 -15.73
C PHE A 183 5.14 -6.41 -15.73
N SER A 184 5.04 -5.22 -16.33
CA SER A 184 3.80 -4.49 -16.52
C SER A 184 3.82 -3.75 -17.85
N ASP A 185 2.72 -3.83 -18.58
CA ASP A 185 2.50 -3.01 -19.78
C ASP A 185 2.20 -1.56 -19.41
N GLY A 186 2.57 -0.65 -20.31
CA GLY A 186 2.19 0.75 -20.20
C GLY A 186 0.68 0.94 -20.41
N MET A 187 0.08 1.91 -19.69
CA MET A 187 -1.33 2.25 -19.83
C MET A 187 -1.49 3.73 -20.20
N ILE A 188 -2.33 4.01 -21.19
CA ILE A 188 -2.79 5.35 -21.52
C ILE A 188 -4.27 5.43 -21.20
N ARG A 189 -4.67 6.46 -20.45
CA ARG A 189 -6.08 6.76 -20.16
C ARG A 189 -6.45 8.07 -20.82
N GLY A 190 -7.62 8.13 -21.44
CA GLY A 190 -8.18 9.33 -22.06
C GLY A 190 -9.65 9.49 -21.70
N GLU A 191 -10.12 10.74 -21.73
CA GLU A 191 -11.52 11.10 -21.61
C GLU A 191 -11.92 11.84 -22.89
N ILE A 192 -12.96 11.39 -23.54
CA ILE A 192 -13.52 12.05 -24.71
C ILE A 192 -14.88 12.60 -24.32
N SER A 193 -15.06 13.92 -24.38
CA SER A 193 -16.34 14.58 -24.17
C SER A 193 -16.84 15.18 -25.47
N CYS A 194 -18.13 14.97 -25.77
CA CYS A 194 -18.80 15.56 -26.93
C CYS A 194 -20.04 16.29 -26.46
N SER A 195 -20.14 17.57 -26.79
CA SER A 195 -21.31 18.38 -26.54
C SER A 195 -22.09 18.56 -27.83
N ILE A 196 -23.37 18.13 -27.88
CA ILE A 196 -24.25 18.30 -29.02
C ILE A 196 -25.23 19.41 -28.66
N SER A 197 -25.32 20.46 -29.49
CA SER A 197 -26.34 21.48 -29.32
C SER A 197 -27.70 20.94 -29.82
N GLU A 198 -28.76 21.14 -29.04
CA GLU A 198 -30.12 20.65 -29.34
C GLU A 198 -30.69 21.16 -30.68
N GLU A 199 -30.14 22.23 -31.25
CA GLU A 199 -30.65 22.87 -32.46
C GLU A 199 -30.30 22.16 -33.80
N LYS A 200 -29.45 21.13 -33.80
CA LYS A 200 -28.99 20.47 -35.05
C LYS A 200 -28.91 18.94 -34.98
N GLY A 201 -29.62 18.28 -34.13
CA GLY A 201 -29.47 16.84 -33.97
C GLY A 201 -30.67 16.03 -34.46
N ILE A 202 -30.71 15.59 -35.72
CA ILE A 202 -31.45 14.39 -36.07
C ILE A 202 -30.54 13.22 -35.68
N MET A 203 -30.80 12.61 -34.52
CA MET A 203 -30.17 11.34 -34.19
C MET A 203 -30.91 10.22 -34.90
N HIS A 204 -30.29 9.58 -35.88
CA HIS A 204 -30.74 8.31 -36.36
C HIS A 204 -30.44 7.25 -35.31
N LYS A 205 -31.51 6.57 -34.88
CA LYS A 205 -31.41 5.39 -34.02
C LYS A 205 -30.85 4.22 -34.79
#